data_e7ba2d59ed862075948a629245572ac0
#
_entry.id   e7ba2d59ed862075948a629245572ac0
#
_cell.length_a   1.000
_cell.length_b   1.000
_cell.length_c   1.000
_cell.angle_alpha   90.00
_cell.angle_beta   90.00
_cell.angle_gamma   90.00
#
_symmetry.space_group_name_H-M   'P 1'
#
loop_
_entity.id
_entity.type
_entity.pdbx_description
1 polymer ?
#
loop_
_entity_poly.entity_id
_entity_poly.type
_entity_poly.pdbx_seq_one_letter_code
_entity_poly.pdbx_strand_id
1 'polypeptide(L)'
;MSVKTKNFIVSLLISLVYFLGISRFPTLVNKYLKSEFVIKNLTNINIALTLIFAIIVYLFCKKFPTNSISKDSKKESLLKSILIGACSGIVLLVVIQIVFKILGFLGYPYDMTGEFIRIKNLVSNNKIALINMVFIIPFVTEIVYRNVVFGYLYDLYEGGYKFVRLFTPACLAGILFALINVKHTLPVVVEAVIISLTFGYVYLKTKRIESAIVGHIVFSTGIVILSFVLKTSVL
;
A
#
# COMPACT_ATOMS: atom_id res chain seq x y z
N MET A 1 -14.56 -14.62 24.33
CA MET A 1 -14.08 -14.55 22.94
C MET A 1 -12.56 -14.71 22.95
N SER A 2 -12.02 -15.64 22.16
CA SER A 2 -10.56 -15.85 22.13
C SER A 2 -9.84 -14.62 21.55
N VAL A 3 -8.56 -14.43 21.92
CA VAL A 3 -7.74 -13.33 21.38
C VAL A 3 -7.64 -13.42 19.86
N LYS A 4 -7.53 -14.62 19.30
CA LYS A 4 -7.50 -14.84 17.84
C LYS A 4 -8.80 -14.37 17.16
N THR A 5 -9.96 -14.70 17.74
CA THR A 5 -11.26 -14.26 17.23
C THR A 5 -11.42 -12.73 17.28
N LYS A 6 -10.98 -12.12 18.37
CA LYS A 6 -11.00 -10.66 18.51
C LYS A 6 -10.14 -9.98 17.43
N ASN A 7 -8.91 -10.44 17.23
CA ASN A 7 -8.00 -9.89 16.24
C ASN A 7 -8.56 -10.08 14.81
N PHE A 8 -9.22 -11.21 14.54
CA PHE A 8 -9.90 -11.45 13.25
C PHE A 8 -10.99 -10.41 12.99
N ILE A 9 -11.91 -10.24 13.92
CA ILE A 9 -13.02 -9.28 13.79
C ILE A 9 -12.49 -7.88 13.59
N VAL A 10 -11.51 -7.44 14.37
CA VAL A 10 -10.90 -6.12 14.26
C VAL A 10 -10.24 -5.94 12.89
N SER A 11 -9.45 -6.91 12.44
CA SER A 11 -8.78 -6.86 11.13
C SER A 11 -9.80 -6.82 9.97
N LEU A 12 -10.86 -7.62 10.09
CA LEU A 12 -11.95 -7.65 9.10
C LEU A 12 -12.68 -6.30 9.05
N LEU A 13 -13.05 -5.73 10.19
CA LEU A 13 -13.75 -4.44 10.27
C LEU A 13 -12.91 -3.31 9.70
N ILE A 14 -11.63 -3.21 10.07
CA ILE A 14 -10.72 -2.19 9.52
C ILE A 14 -10.61 -2.33 8.01
N SER A 15 -10.44 -3.55 7.51
CA SER A 15 -10.33 -3.82 6.07
C SER A 15 -11.62 -3.46 5.34
N LEU A 16 -12.78 -3.83 5.87
CA LEU A 16 -14.08 -3.49 5.27
C LEU A 16 -14.33 -1.98 5.22
N VAL A 17 -14.04 -1.26 6.32
CA VAL A 17 -14.16 0.21 6.34
C VAL A 17 -13.23 0.85 5.30
N TYR A 18 -12.00 0.36 5.19
CA TYR A 18 -11.08 0.87 4.17
C TYR A 18 -11.57 0.59 2.75
N PHE A 19 -11.93 -0.65 2.45
CA PHE A 19 -12.29 -1.09 1.09
C PHE A 19 -13.63 -0.52 0.62
N LEU A 20 -14.67 -0.64 1.44
CA LEU A 20 -16.02 -0.24 1.07
C LEU A 20 -16.29 1.25 1.34
N GLY A 21 -15.74 1.76 2.44
CA GLY A 21 -15.92 3.16 2.85
C GLY A 21 -14.95 4.10 2.13
N ILE A 22 -13.66 3.98 2.42
CA ILE A 22 -12.66 4.98 2.01
C ILE A 22 -12.29 4.82 0.53
N SER A 23 -11.93 3.61 0.10
CA SER A 23 -11.43 3.37 -1.27
C SER A 23 -12.53 3.54 -2.33
N ARG A 24 -13.77 3.17 -2.02
CA ARG A 24 -14.93 3.30 -2.92
C ARG A 24 -15.70 4.61 -2.77
N PHE A 25 -15.35 5.44 -1.79
CA PHE A 25 -16.05 6.70 -1.51
C PHE A 25 -16.21 7.59 -2.73
N PRO A 26 -15.17 7.88 -3.55
CA PRO A 26 -15.35 8.72 -4.74
C PRO A 26 -16.35 8.14 -5.74
N THR A 27 -16.32 6.83 -5.94
CA THR A 27 -17.23 6.15 -6.88
C THR A 27 -18.68 6.21 -6.39
N LEU A 28 -18.89 6.00 -5.08
CA LEU A 28 -20.23 6.05 -4.48
C LEU A 28 -20.81 7.46 -4.52
N VAL A 29 -19.97 8.45 -4.20
CA VAL A 29 -20.39 9.87 -4.24
C VAL A 29 -20.79 10.29 -5.65
N ASN A 30 -19.98 9.99 -6.66
CA ASN A 30 -20.28 10.32 -8.06
C ASN A 30 -21.57 9.64 -8.55
N LYS A 31 -21.86 8.44 -8.02
CA LYS A 31 -23.06 7.69 -8.41
C LYS A 31 -24.35 8.19 -7.75
N TYR A 32 -24.29 8.57 -6.47
CA TYR A 32 -25.48 8.81 -5.66
C TYR A 32 -25.68 10.25 -5.19
N LEU A 33 -24.60 11.03 -5.06
CA LEU A 33 -24.65 12.42 -4.61
C LEU A 33 -24.49 13.37 -5.79
N LYS A 34 -25.54 14.17 -6.04
CA LYS A 34 -25.56 15.18 -7.11
C LYS A 34 -25.18 16.59 -6.63
N SER A 35 -24.64 16.71 -5.41
CA SER A 35 -24.20 18.00 -4.88
C SER A 35 -22.96 18.51 -5.64
N GLU A 36 -23.12 19.64 -6.33
CA GLU A 36 -22.03 20.26 -7.09
C GLU A 36 -20.82 20.60 -6.22
N PHE A 37 -21.05 21.09 -5.00
CA PHE A 37 -20.00 21.38 -4.02
C PHE A 37 -19.20 20.11 -3.67
N VAL A 38 -19.89 19.00 -3.40
CA VAL A 38 -19.23 17.73 -3.03
C VAL A 38 -18.44 17.18 -4.21
N ILE A 39 -19.00 17.20 -5.41
CA ILE A 39 -18.31 16.70 -6.62
C ILE A 39 -17.04 17.53 -6.89
N LYS A 40 -17.14 18.87 -6.81
CA LYS A 40 -16.00 19.78 -7.01
C LYS A 40 -14.87 19.54 -6.01
N ASN A 41 -15.20 19.22 -4.76
CA ASN A 41 -14.23 19.01 -3.69
C ASN A 41 -13.95 17.54 -3.38
N LEU A 42 -14.47 16.60 -4.15
CA LEU A 42 -14.46 15.18 -3.86
C LEU A 42 -13.05 14.61 -3.58
N THR A 43 -12.06 15.01 -4.38
CA THR A 43 -10.66 14.59 -4.18
C THR A 43 -10.13 15.02 -2.81
N ASN A 44 -10.34 16.29 -2.44
CA ASN A 44 -9.85 16.83 -1.17
C ASN A 44 -10.56 16.18 0.03
N ILE A 45 -11.88 15.97 -0.09
CA ILE A 45 -12.68 15.29 0.93
C ILE A 45 -12.19 13.85 1.11
N ASN A 46 -11.97 13.12 0.01
CA ASN A 46 -11.48 11.75 0.08
C ASN A 46 -10.08 11.66 0.70
N ILE A 47 -9.17 12.58 0.36
CA ILE A 47 -7.84 12.66 0.96
C ILE A 47 -7.93 12.90 2.47
N ALA A 48 -8.76 13.85 2.91
CA ALA A 48 -8.96 14.14 4.32
C ALA A 48 -9.53 12.93 5.09
N LEU A 49 -10.56 12.28 4.54
CA LEU A 49 -11.15 11.08 5.13
C LEU A 49 -10.12 9.93 5.22
N THR A 50 -9.33 9.73 4.16
CA THR A 50 -8.27 8.72 4.13
C THR A 50 -7.21 8.98 5.21
N LEU A 51 -6.78 10.22 5.37
CA LEU A 51 -5.79 10.61 6.38
C LEU A 51 -6.33 10.43 7.80
N ILE A 52 -7.55 10.91 8.07
CA ILE A 52 -8.20 10.75 9.37
C ILE A 52 -8.33 9.27 9.73
N PHE A 53 -8.82 8.46 8.79
CA PHE A 53 -8.93 7.01 8.97
C PHE A 53 -7.57 6.38 9.28
N ALA A 54 -6.53 6.71 8.51
CA ALA A 54 -5.19 6.17 8.70
C ALA A 54 -4.62 6.51 10.08
N ILE A 55 -4.79 7.76 10.54
CA ILE A 55 -4.35 8.19 11.88
C ILE A 55 -5.10 7.42 12.97
N ILE A 56 -6.42 7.30 12.85
CA ILE A 56 -7.24 6.57 13.83
C ILE A 56 -6.79 5.10 13.91
N VAL A 57 -6.64 4.43 12.77
CA VAL A 57 -6.21 3.02 12.73
C VAL A 57 -4.79 2.85 13.24
N TYR A 58 -3.87 3.76 12.90
CA TYR A 58 -2.50 3.72 13.41
C TYR A 58 -2.44 3.84 14.93
N LEU A 59 -3.14 4.82 15.50
CA LEU A 59 -3.20 5.02 16.95
C LEU A 59 -3.89 3.86 17.65
N PHE A 60 -4.97 3.34 17.07
CA PHE A 60 -5.66 2.16 17.56
C PHE A 60 -4.74 0.94 17.59
N CYS A 61 -4.06 0.61 16.49
CA CYS A 61 -3.14 -0.53 16.42
C CYS A 61 -1.91 -0.36 17.32
N LYS A 62 -1.47 0.88 17.57
CA LYS A 62 -0.39 1.16 18.54
C LYS A 62 -0.82 0.89 19.97
N LYS A 63 -2.06 1.25 20.33
CA LYS A 63 -2.63 1.01 21.68
C LYS A 63 -3.08 -0.44 21.86
N PHE A 64 -3.63 -1.04 20.82
CA PHE A 64 -4.17 -2.41 20.81
C PHE A 64 -3.52 -3.22 19.69
N PRO A 65 -2.28 -3.73 19.88
CA PRO A 65 -1.60 -4.49 18.85
C PRO A 65 -2.41 -5.72 18.44
N THR A 66 -2.69 -5.83 17.14
CA THR A 66 -3.55 -6.87 16.55
C THR A 66 -2.80 -8.12 16.14
N ASN A 67 -1.46 -8.08 16.11
CA ASN A 67 -0.61 -9.18 15.64
C ASN A 67 0.67 -9.33 16.46
N SER A 68 1.32 -10.50 16.37
CA SER A 68 2.54 -10.83 17.11
C SER A 68 3.74 -9.96 16.72
N ILE A 69 3.82 -9.53 15.48
CA ILE A 69 4.94 -8.71 14.98
C ILE A 69 4.97 -7.36 15.70
N SER A 70 3.80 -6.71 15.82
CA SER A 70 3.69 -5.41 16.49
C SER A 70 3.90 -5.49 18.01
N LYS A 71 3.65 -6.67 18.61
CA LYS A 71 3.85 -6.95 20.06
C LYS A 71 5.29 -7.28 20.40
N ASP A 72 6.10 -7.64 19.42
CA ASP A 72 7.49 -8.07 19.66
C ASP A 72 8.28 -6.93 20.36
N SER A 73 8.92 -7.26 21.49
CA SER A 73 9.76 -6.32 22.23
C SER A 73 11.12 -6.07 21.58
N LYS A 74 11.58 -7.01 20.74
CA LYS A 74 12.88 -6.95 20.03
C LYS A 74 12.76 -6.18 18.71
N LYS A 75 12.38 -4.89 18.82
CA LYS A 75 12.30 -4.01 17.65
C LYS A 75 13.69 -3.46 17.31
N GLU A 76 13.98 -3.36 16.02
CA GLU A 76 15.19 -2.64 15.55
C GLU A 76 15.13 -1.16 15.97
N SER A 77 16.27 -0.50 16.03
CA SER A 77 16.31 0.96 16.26
C SER A 77 15.54 1.69 15.16
N LEU A 78 14.95 2.83 15.50
CA LEU A 78 14.14 3.59 14.54
C LEU A 78 14.95 4.00 13.32
N LEU A 79 16.18 4.51 13.54
CA LEU A 79 17.07 4.93 12.45
C LEU A 79 17.41 3.77 11.51
N LYS A 80 17.79 2.61 12.05
CA LYS A 80 18.08 1.42 11.25
C LYS A 80 16.87 0.94 10.46
N SER A 81 15.68 1.01 11.06
CA SER A 81 14.41 0.66 10.41
C SER A 81 14.09 1.60 9.24
N ILE A 82 14.30 2.90 9.40
CA ILE A 82 14.16 3.91 8.35
C ILE A 82 15.13 3.62 7.19
N LEU A 83 16.39 3.36 7.49
CA LEU A 83 17.40 3.05 6.46
C LEU A 83 17.07 1.77 5.70
N ILE A 84 16.68 0.69 6.40
CA ILE A 84 16.26 -0.57 5.75
C ILE A 84 15.03 -0.33 4.87
N GLY A 85 14.07 0.44 5.36
CA GLY A 85 12.88 0.83 4.58
C GLY A 85 13.26 1.60 3.31
N ALA A 86 14.04 2.66 3.44
CA ALA A 86 14.48 3.47 2.31
C ALA A 86 15.23 2.65 1.25
N CYS A 87 16.21 1.85 1.67
CA CYS A 87 16.94 0.95 0.76
C CYS A 87 16.00 -0.03 0.05
N SER A 88 15.02 -0.61 0.78
CA SER A 88 14.07 -1.53 0.17
C SER A 88 13.18 -0.86 -0.87
N GLY A 89 12.76 0.39 -0.65
CA GLY A 89 12.00 1.18 -1.62
C GLY A 89 12.77 1.44 -2.91
N ILE A 90 14.06 1.78 -2.81
CA ILE A 90 14.95 1.96 -3.98
C ILE A 90 15.12 0.65 -4.76
N VAL A 91 15.43 -0.45 -4.04
CA VAL A 91 15.59 -1.77 -4.67
C VAL A 91 14.30 -2.18 -5.36
N LEU A 92 13.15 -2.00 -4.70
CA LEU A 92 11.85 -2.32 -5.26
C LEU A 92 11.56 -1.55 -6.56
N LEU A 93 11.93 -0.27 -6.62
CA LEU A 93 11.77 0.56 -7.81
C LEU A 93 12.49 -0.08 -9.03
N VAL A 94 13.72 -0.56 -8.83
CA VAL A 94 14.50 -1.23 -9.87
C VAL A 94 13.88 -2.58 -10.23
N VAL A 95 13.51 -3.39 -9.23
CA VAL A 95 12.93 -4.72 -9.42
C VAL A 95 11.63 -4.65 -10.23
N ILE A 96 10.74 -3.71 -9.92
CA ILE A 96 9.47 -3.56 -10.66
C ILE A 96 9.71 -3.21 -12.13
N GLN A 97 10.69 -2.34 -12.44
CA GLN A 97 11.03 -2.03 -13.83
C GLN A 97 11.51 -3.26 -14.60
N ILE A 98 12.34 -4.10 -13.98
CA ILE A 98 12.81 -5.36 -14.58
C ILE A 98 11.64 -6.32 -14.78
N VAL A 99 10.79 -6.48 -13.78
CA VAL A 99 9.62 -7.38 -13.85
C VAL A 99 8.68 -6.97 -14.99
N PHE A 100 8.37 -5.68 -15.13
CA PHE A 100 7.50 -5.21 -16.21
C PHE A 100 8.12 -5.46 -17.60
N LYS A 101 9.43 -5.33 -17.76
CA LYS A 101 10.12 -5.72 -19.00
C LYS A 101 9.97 -7.21 -19.27
N ILE A 102 10.19 -8.06 -18.27
CA ILE A 102 10.04 -9.52 -18.41
C ILE A 102 8.59 -9.88 -18.77
N LEU A 103 7.61 -9.30 -18.09
CA LEU A 103 6.20 -9.54 -18.42
C LEU A 103 5.85 -9.08 -19.85
N GLY A 104 6.42 -7.98 -20.30
CA GLY A 104 6.29 -7.53 -21.69
C GLY A 104 6.80 -8.56 -22.70
N PHE A 105 7.99 -9.15 -22.46
CA PHE A 105 8.52 -10.24 -23.29
C PHE A 105 7.63 -11.50 -23.28
N LEU A 106 6.92 -11.74 -22.18
CA LEU A 106 5.99 -12.87 -22.04
C LEU A 106 4.60 -12.60 -22.64
N GLY A 107 4.40 -11.45 -23.29
CA GLY A 107 3.12 -11.09 -23.91
C GLY A 107 2.12 -10.39 -22.98
N TYR A 108 2.57 -9.94 -21.79
CA TYR A 108 1.77 -9.18 -20.81
C TYR A 108 2.32 -7.76 -20.65
N PRO A 109 2.21 -6.89 -21.68
CA PRO A 109 2.79 -5.55 -21.63
C PRO A 109 2.07 -4.69 -20.57
N TYR A 110 2.84 -3.83 -19.91
CA TYR A 110 2.34 -2.76 -19.06
C TYR A 110 2.69 -1.41 -19.66
N ASP A 111 1.68 -0.57 -19.86
CA ASP A 111 1.87 0.77 -20.41
C ASP A 111 2.44 1.72 -19.35
N MET A 112 3.75 1.60 -19.14
CA MET A 112 4.47 2.47 -18.20
C MET A 112 4.49 3.92 -18.65
N THR A 113 4.59 4.15 -19.96
CA THR A 113 4.63 5.51 -20.52
C THR A 113 3.32 6.23 -20.28
N GLY A 114 2.19 5.60 -20.59
CA GLY A 114 0.87 6.16 -20.29
C GLY A 114 0.64 6.39 -18.81
N GLU A 115 1.14 5.49 -17.95
CA GLU A 115 1.04 5.68 -16.48
C GLU A 115 1.89 6.88 -16.01
N PHE A 116 3.10 7.05 -16.52
CA PHE A 116 3.94 8.22 -16.19
C PHE A 116 3.32 9.53 -16.68
N ILE A 117 2.73 9.56 -17.89
CA ILE A 117 2.00 10.74 -18.40
C ILE A 117 0.82 11.05 -17.48
N ARG A 118 0.06 10.03 -17.07
CA ARG A 118 -1.08 10.18 -16.16
C ARG A 118 -0.65 10.78 -14.80
N ILE A 119 0.42 10.25 -14.20
CA ILE A 119 0.99 10.74 -12.94
C ILE A 119 1.45 12.19 -13.09
N LYS A 120 2.22 12.49 -14.12
CA LYS A 120 2.72 13.85 -14.40
C LYS A 120 1.57 14.85 -14.53
N ASN A 121 0.55 14.53 -15.32
CA ASN A 121 -0.61 15.40 -15.52
C ASN A 121 -1.39 15.59 -14.19
N LEU A 122 -1.59 14.51 -13.43
CA LEU A 122 -2.27 14.57 -12.14
C LEU A 122 -1.55 15.51 -11.17
N VAL A 123 -0.23 15.36 -11.03
CA VAL A 123 0.59 16.14 -10.11
C VAL A 123 0.74 17.60 -10.56
N SER A 124 0.88 17.83 -11.88
CA SER A 124 0.99 19.20 -12.43
C SER A 124 -0.29 20.00 -12.24
N ASN A 125 -1.44 19.34 -12.36
CA ASN A 125 -2.74 19.99 -12.23
C ASN A 125 -3.22 20.11 -10.76
N ASN A 126 -2.69 19.26 -9.87
CA ASN A 126 -3.09 19.26 -8.46
C ASN A 126 -1.93 18.89 -7.54
N LYS A 127 -1.33 19.89 -6.89
CA LYS A 127 -0.24 19.70 -5.93
C LYS A 127 -0.63 18.84 -4.72
N ILE A 128 -1.90 18.83 -4.33
CA ILE A 128 -2.40 18.00 -3.23
C ILE A 128 -2.34 16.51 -3.63
N ALA A 129 -2.52 16.22 -4.92
CA ALA A 129 -2.38 14.86 -5.45
C ALA A 129 -0.96 14.29 -5.24
N LEU A 130 0.07 15.14 -5.31
CA LEU A 130 1.45 14.72 -5.00
C LEU A 130 1.57 14.26 -3.53
N ILE A 131 1.06 15.06 -2.59
CA ILE A 131 1.10 14.72 -1.16
C ILE A 131 0.33 13.42 -0.91
N ASN A 132 -0.84 13.28 -1.52
CA ASN A 132 -1.64 12.07 -1.41
C ASN A 132 -0.88 10.85 -1.93
N MET A 133 -0.29 10.93 -3.10
CA MET A 133 0.37 9.82 -3.80
C MET A 133 1.67 9.40 -3.11
N VAL A 134 2.45 10.37 -2.61
CA VAL A 134 3.77 10.12 -2.03
C VAL A 134 3.68 9.78 -0.53
N PHE A 135 2.74 10.35 0.22
CA PHE A 135 2.71 10.19 1.68
C PHE A 135 1.44 9.50 2.18
N ILE A 136 0.25 9.97 1.78
CA ILE A 136 -1.00 9.50 2.40
C ILE A 136 -1.34 8.08 1.96
N ILE A 137 -1.29 7.79 0.66
CA ILE A 137 -1.54 6.44 0.14
C ILE A 137 -0.53 5.44 0.71
N PRO A 138 0.80 5.64 0.65
CA PRO A 138 1.76 4.76 1.30
C PRO A 138 1.48 4.55 2.79
N PHE A 139 1.20 5.61 3.52
CA PHE A 139 0.92 5.53 4.95
C PHE A 139 -0.30 4.64 5.26
N VAL A 140 -1.44 4.91 4.62
CA VAL A 140 -2.67 4.14 4.89
C VAL A 140 -2.56 2.70 4.40
N THR A 141 -1.95 2.48 3.23
CA THR A 141 -1.82 1.13 2.67
C THR A 141 -0.93 0.24 3.54
N GLU A 142 0.18 0.76 4.05
CA GLU A 142 1.03 -0.04 4.93
C GLU A 142 0.35 -0.35 6.28
N ILE A 143 -0.42 0.59 6.84
CA ILE A 143 -1.18 0.31 8.06
C ILE A 143 -2.23 -0.77 7.82
N VAL A 144 -3.01 -0.68 6.76
CA VAL A 144 -4.09 -1.63 6.48
C VAL A 144 -3.54 -2.98 6.02
N TYR A 145 -2.67 -2.98 5.00
CA TYR A 145 -2.25 -4.24 4.39
C TYR A 145 -1.12 -4.93 5.14
N ARG A 146 -0.19 -4.20 5.79
CA ARG A 146 0.95 -4.83 6.51
C ARG A 146 0.66 -4.99 7.98
N ASN A 147 0.22 -3.94 8.66
CA ASN A 147 -0.03 -4.08 10.10
C ASN A 147 -1.30 -4.89 10.39
N VAL A 148 -2.38 -4.68 9.63
CA VAL A 148 -3.67 -5.34 9.91
C VAL A 148 -3.80 -6.66 9.15
N VAL A 149 -3.82 -6.65 7.81
CA VAL A 149 -4.11 -7.86 7.00
C VAL A 149 -2.96 -8.86 7.08
N PHE A 150 -1.76 -8.45 6.66
CA PHE A 150 -0.59 -9.32 6.67
C PHE A 150 -0.24 -9.79 8.07
N GLY A 151 -0.24 -8.90 9.06
CA GLY A 151 0.09 -9.24 10.44
C GLY A 151 -0.89 -10.27 11.04
N TYR A 152 -2.19 -10.14 10.77
CA TYR A 152 -3.17 -11.13 11.18
C TYR A 152 -2.97 -12.48 10.47
N LEU A 153 -2.80 -12.46 9.15
CA LEU A 153 -2.56 -13.68 8.38
C LEU A 153 -1.25 -14.37 8.80
N TYR A 154 -0.20 -13.60 9.10
CA TYR A 154 1.07 -14.13 9.61
C TYR A 154 0.88 -14.92 10.91
N ASP A 155 0.02 -14.44 11.82
CA ASP A 155 -0.29 -15.15 13.07
C ASP A 155 -1.18 -16.38 12.84
N LEU A 156 -2.02 -16.36 11.79
CA LEU A 156 -2.85 -17.50 11.44
C LEU A 156 -2.01 -18.71 11.00
N TYR A 157 -0.89 -18.47 10.31
CA TYR A 157 0.07 -19.49 9.87
C TYR A 157 1.14 -19.82 10.94
N GLU A 158 0.87 -19.54 12.21
CA GLU A 158 1.74 -19.92 13.32
C GLU A 158 1.97 -21.44 13.35
N GLY A 159 3.24 -21.88 13.42
CA GLY A 159 3.62 -23.30 13.34
C GLY A 159 3.95 -23.81 11.95
N GLY A 160 3.68 -23.05 10.88
CA GLY A 160 4.10 -23.39 9.52
C GLY A 160 5.58 -23.09 9.24
N TYR A 161 6.07 -23.60 8.11
CA TYR A 161 7.42 -23.28 7.64
C TYR A 161 7.60 -21.78 7.50
N LYS A 162 8.78 -21.25 7.85
CA LYS A 162 9.08 -19.81 7.82
C LYS A 162 8.77 -19.16 6.46
N PHE A 163 9.04 -19.88 5.36
CA PHE A 163 8.73 -19.39 4.01
C PHE A 163 7.22 -19.25 3.79
N VAL A 164 6.43 -20.27 4.12
CA VAL A 164 4.96 -20.24 3.97
C VAL A 164 4.35 -19.14 4.81
N ARG A 165 4.86 -18.98 6.03
CA ARG A 165 4.41 -17.95 6.98
C ARG A 165 4.67 -16.52 6.51
N LEU A 166 5.67 -16.29 5.66
CA LEU A 166 5.91 -15.00 5.01
C LEU A 166 5.17 -14.89 3.69
N PHE A 167 5.35 -15.89 2.81
CA PHE A 167 4.93 -15.81 1.41
C PHE A 167 3.41 -15.77 1.26
N THR A 168 2.69 -16.69 1.92
CA THR A 168 1.24 -16.79 1.77
C THR A 168 0.50 -15.53 2.25
N PRO A 169 0.75 -14.98 3.46
CA PRO A 169 0.14 -13.72 3.88
C PRO A 169 0.48 -12.53 2.97
N ALA A 170 1.72 -12.47 2.48
CA ALA A 170 2.13 -11.39 1.59
C ALA A 170 1.44 -11.49 0.22
N CYS A 171 1.34 -12.69 -0.35
CA CYS A 171 0.61 -12.90 -1.60
C CYS A 171 -0.88 -12.55 -1.44
N LEU A 172 -1.53 -13.02 -0.39
CA LEU A 172 -2.94 -12.72 -0.13
C LEU A 172 -3.17 -11.22 0.07
N ALA A 173 -2.32 -10.55 0.84
CA ALA A 173 -2.42 -9.10 1.04
C ALA A 173 -2.18 -8.32 -0.27
N GLY A 174 -1.23 -8.77 -1.11
CA GLY A 174 -0.96 -8.18 -2.43
C GLY A 174 -2.13 -8.37 -3.41
N ILE A 175 -2.70 -9.57 -3.46
CA ILE A 175 -3.87 -9.87 -4.30
C ILE A 175 -5.07 -9.02 -3.85
N LEU A 176 -5.34 -8.94 -2.55
CA LEU A 176 -6.40 -8.08 -2.02
C LEU A 176 -6.19 -6.61 -2.39
N PHE A 177 -4.95 -6.13 -2.33
CA PHE A 177 -4.61 -4.78 -2.78
C PHE A 177 -4.89 -4.60 -4.27
N ALA A 178 -4.50 -5.55 -5.12
CA ALA A 178 -4.73 -5.49 -6.56
C ALA A 178 -6.22 -5.51 -6.94
N LEU A 179 -7.04 -6.31 -6.24
CA LEU A 179 -8.49 -6.40 -6.48
C LEU A 179 -9.24 -5.08 -6.25
N ILE A 180 -8.63 -4.13 -5.53
CA ILE A 180 -9.23 -2.82 -5.24
C ILE A 180 -8.85 -1.80 -6.29
N ASN A 181 -7.73 -2.00 -6.98
CA ASN A 181 -7.32 -1.13 -8.08
C ASN A 181 -8.24 -1.31 -9.30
N VAL A 182 -8.44 -0.22 -10.04
CA VAL A 182 -9.36 -0.17 -11.20
C VAL A 182 -8.90 -1.06 -12.36
N LYS A 183 -7.60 -1.33 -12.45
CA LYS A 183 -7.01 -2.16 -13.53
C LYS A 183 -6.62 -3.54 -13.00
N HIS A 184 -7.39 -4.55 -13.35
CA HIS A 184 -7.11 -5.96 -12.98
C HIS A 184 -6.28 -6.67 -14.06
N THR A 185 -5.11 -6.14 -14.39
CA THR A 185 -4.17 -6.78 -15.32
C THR A 185 -3.13 -7.60 -14.57
N LEU A 186 -2.60 -8.64 -15.21
CA LEU A 186 -1.57 -9.48 -14.59
C LEU A 186 -0.34 -8.67 -14.09
N PRO A 187 0.20 -7.69 -14.83
CA PRO A 187 1.29 -6.87 -14.32
C PRO A 187 0.97 -6.15 -13.02
N VAL A 188 -0.24 -5.60 -12.86
CA VAL A 188 -0.66 -4.90 -11.63
C VAL A 188 -0.77 -5.87 -10.45
N VAL A 189 -1.26 -7.09 -10.68
CA VAL A 189 -1.33 -8.12 -9.62
C VAL A 189 0.08 -8.55 -9.20
N VAL A 190 0.96 -8.78 -10.16
CA VAL A 190 2.36 -9.15 -9.88
C VAL A 190 3.09 -8.04 -9.13
N GLU A 191 2.95 -6.80 -9.56
CA GLU A 191 3.48 -5.62 -8.85
C GLU A 191 3.00 -5.59 -7.40
N ALA A 192 1.70 -5.70 -7.18
CA ALA A 192 1.10 -5.66 -5.84
C ALA A 192 1.62 -6.78 -4.93
N VAL A 193 1.81 -7.98 -5.47
CA VAL A 193 2.39 -9.12 -4.74
C VAL A 193 3.85 -8.85 -4.38
N ILE A 194 4.67 -8.34 -5.31
CA ILE A 194 6.08 -8.04 -5.07
C ILE A 194 6.22 -6.91 -4.02
N ILE A 195 5.42 -5.85 -4.12
CA ILE A 195 5.35 -4.78 -3.12
C ILE A 195 5.00 -5.39 -1.75
N SER A 196 4.03 -6.29 -1.72
CA SER A 196 3.57 -6.92 -0.49
C SER A 196 4.62 -7.83 0.14
N LEU A 197 5.34 -8.61 -0.65
CA LEU A 197 6.46 -9.45 -0.20
C LEU A 197 7.60 -8.59 0.37
N THR A 198 7.98 -7.55 -0.35
CA THR A 198 9.09 -6.67 0.06
C THR A 198 8.79 -5.99 1.39
N PHE A 199 7.66 -5.29 1.51
CA PHE A 199 7.35 -4.55 2.72
C PHE A 199 6.86 -5.46 3.86
N GLY A 200 6.26 -6.60 3.56
CA GLY A 200 5.99 -7.65 4.55
C GLY A 200 7.28 -8.19 5.18
N TYR A 201 8.29 -8.49 4.35
CA TYR A 201 9.60 -8.93 4.84
C TYR A 201 10.31 -7.84 5.68
N VAL A 202 10.30 -6.59 5.21
CA VAL A 202 10.91 -5.45 5.92
C VAL A 202 10.24 -5.24 7.27
N TYR A 203 8.90 -5.32 7.33
CA TYR A 203 8.15 -5.24 8.58
C TYR A 203 8.49 -6.39 9.54
N LEU A 204 8.57 -7.63 9.04
CA LEU A 204 8.97 -8.78 9.84
C LEU A 204 10.39 -8.65 10.40
N LYS A 205 11.34 -8.17 9.58
CA LYS A 205 12.74 -8.00 9.96
C LYS A 205 12.94 -6.92 11.02
N THR A 206 12.26 -5.80 10.88
CA THR A 206 12.44 -4.64 11.77
C THR A 206 11.50 -4.61 12.95
N LYS A 207 10.39 -5.34 12.89
CA LYS A 207 9.25 -5.29 13.84
C LYS A 207 8.64 -3.88 13.96
N ARG A 208 8.85 -3.05 12.94
CA ARG A 208 8.40 -1.66 12.87
C ARG A 208 7.66 -1.39 11.58
N ILE A 209 6.41 -0.98 11.70
CA ILE A 209 5.61 -0.61 10.53
C ILE A 209 6.18 0.63 9.81
N GLU A 210 6.86 1.49 10.56
CA GLU A 210 7.51 2.70 10.04
C GLU A 210 8.51 2.37 8.93
N SER A 211 9.17 1.21 8.98
CA SER A 211 10.11 0.79 7.94
C SER A 211 9.42 0.50 6.61
N ALA A 212 8.25 -0.14 6.64
CA ALA A 212 7.45 -0.39 5.44
C ALA A 212 6.89 0.91 4.88
N ILE A 213 6.39 1.80 5.75
CA ILE A 213 5.87 3.13 5.36
C ILE A 213 6.96 3.94 4.65
N VAL A 214 8.15 4.04 5.22
CA VAL A 214 9.27 4.79 4.61
C VAL A 214 9.67 4.15 3.28
N GLY A 215 9.75 2.82 3.20
CA GLY A 215 10.06 2.11 1.96
C GLY A 215 9.06 2.43 0.85
N HIS A 216 7.77 2.42 1.17
CA HIS A 216 6.72 2.73 0.21
C HIS A 216 6.72 4.21 -0.20
N ILE A 217 7.00 5.14 0.74
CA ILE A 217 7.17 6.57 0.41
C ILE A 217 8.33 6.75 -0.57
N VAL A 218 9.48 6.12 -0.33
CA VAL A 218 10.64 6.19 -1.22
C VAL A 218 10.33 5.60 -2.60
N PHE A 219 9.65 4.44 -2.65
CA PHE A 219 9.19 3.83 -3.89
C PHE A 219 8.26 4.77 -4.67
N SER A 220 7.21 5.31 -4.03
CA SER A 220 6.25 6.22 -4.66
C SER A 220 6.90 7.53 -5.13
N THR A 221 7.84 8.07 -4.33
CA THR A 221 8.65 9.24 -4.72
C THR A 221 9.46 8.95 -5.98
N GLY A 222 10.09 7.78 -6.05
CA GLY A 222 10.85 7.34 -7.21
C GLY A 222 9.99 7.25 -8.49
N ILE A 223 8.79 6.70 -8.38
CA ILE A 223 7.82 6.65 -9.51
C ILE A 223 7.46 8.06 -9.98
N VAL A 224 7.19 8.99 -9.04
CA VAL A 224 6.89 10.38 -9.41
C VAL A 224 8.10 11.03 -10.09
N ILE A 225 9.30 10.90 -9.55
CA ILE A 225 10.52 11.44 -10.17
C ILE A 225 10.70 10.89 -11.59
N LEU A 226 10.57 9.57 -11.78
CA LEU A 226 10.66 8.96 -13.09
C LEU A 226 9.64 9.52 -14.08
N SER A 227 8.42 9.82 -13.63
CA SER A 227 7.38 10.41 -14.48
C SER A 227 7.72 11.81 -15.01
N PHE A 228 8.60 12.55 -14.32
CA PHE A 228 9.07 13.86 -14.76
C PHE A 228 10.40 13.82 -15.54
N VAL A 229 11.28 12.87 -15.21
CA VAL A 229 12.63 12.76 -15.79
C VAL A 229 12.59 12.03 -17.14
N LEU A 230 11.82 10.95 -17.22
CA LEU A 230 11.72 10.22 -18.47
C LEU A 230 10.96 11.10 -19.47
N LYS A 231 11.66 11.55 -20.52
CA LYS A 231 11.04 12.24 -21.65
C LYS A 231 10.01 11.28 -22.25
N THR A 232 8.74 11.55 -22.01
CA THR A 232 7.66 10.92 -22.72
C THR A 232 7.67 11.51 -24.14
N SER A 233 8.59 11.03 -24.96
CA SER A 233 8.49 11.24 -26.39
C SER A 233 7.23 10.50 -26.83
N VAL A 234 6.17 11.26 -26.97
CA VAL A 234 5.01 10.83 -27.75
C VAL A 234 5.53 10.66 -29.18
N LEU A 235 5.80 9.41 -29.56
CA LEU A 235 5.86 9.03 -30.96
C LEU A 235 4.43 8.87 -31.48
#